data_514ec5cb36d7f36b20a6ccf5576987e7
#
_entry.id   514ec5cb36d7f36b20a6ccf5576987e7
#
_cell.length_a   1.000
_cell.length_b   1.000
_cell.length_c   1.000
_cell.angle_alpha   90.00
_cell.angle_beta   90.00
_cell.angle_gamma   90.00
#
_symmetry.space_group_name_H-M   'P 1'
#
loop_
_entity.id
_entity.type
_entity.pdbx_description
1 polymer ?
#
loop_
_entity_poly.entity_id
_entity_poly.type
_entity_poly.pdbx_seq_one_letter_code
_entity_poly.pdbx_strand_id
1 'polypeptide(L)'
;MLIHLTSASLEEDPRLADYTSMTDVHLRKSLEVERGLYMAESTNVIIRALEAGHHPRSLIMAPRWLPDLEPLLERFLGAKDGGEVPVFIAPEPILESITGFHLHRGALASMQRPVLPSVADLLSSLGDGPKRILILENLVDHTNVGAAFRSAAALGADAVLVTPECADPLYRRSVRVSMGTVFQVPWTRLESWPGDIATLQDAGFTVASLALSDDSVSLDDFASLPALQGPDARLA
;
A
#
# COMPACT_ATOMS: atom_id res chain seq x y z
N MET A 1 -7.11 18.84 13.69
CA MET A 1 -6.54 19.81 14.68
C MET A 1 -5.13 20.19 14.24
N LEU A 2 -4.88 21.49 13.94
CA LEU A 2 -3.55 21.99 13.60
C LEU A 2 -2.68 22.16 14.85
N ILE A 3 -1.46 21.66 14.81
CA ILE A 3 -0.49 21.73 15.89
C ILE A 3 0.83 22.29 15.33
N HIS A 4 1.19 23.51 15.74
CA HIS A 4 2.44 24.13 15.35
C HIS A 4 3.58 23.66 16.26
N LEU A 5 4.56 22.95 15.67
CA LEU A 5 5.71 22.46 16.41
C LEU A 5 6.82 23.51 16.48
N THR A 6 7.43 23.58 17.64
CA THR A 6 8.67 24.32 17.90
C THR A 6 9.75 23.33 18.33
N SER A 7 11.01 23.76 18.39
CA SER A 7 12.10 22.90 18.88
C SER A 7 11.88 22.35 20.28
N ALA A 8 11.11 23.06 21.13
CA ALA A 8 10.76 22.59 22.48
C ALA A 8 9.65 21.54 22.50
N SER A 9 8.82 21.44 21.43
CA SER A 9 7.67 20.53 21.39
C SER A 9 8.04 19.09 21.02
N LEU A 10 9.29 18.84 20.62
CA LEU A 10 9.72 17.57 20.04
C LEU A 10 9.71 16.40 21.05
N GLU A 11 9.87 16.70 22.32
CA GLU A 11 9.95 15.68 23.39
C GLU A 11 8.59 15.42 24.06
N GLU A 12 7.56 16.23 23.79
CA GLU A 12 6.32 16.25 24.59
C GLU A 12 5.15 15.51 23.94
N ASP A 13 5.13 15.32 22.60
CA ASP A 13 3.99 14.67 21.93
C ASP A 13 4.31 13.23 21.49
N PRO A 14 3.75 12.21 22.17
CA PRO A 14 4.02 10.81 21.88
C PRO A 14 3.57 10.39 20.46
N ARG A 15 2.68 11.16 19.82
CA ARG A 15 2.21 10.88 18.45
C ARG A 15 3.30 11.16 17.40
N LEU A 16 4.28 11.99 17.73
CA LEU A 16 5.47 12.23 16.88
C LEU A 16 6.38 11.00 16.80
N ALA A 17 6.26 10.04 17.73
CA ALA A 17 7.01 8.80 17.69
C ALA A 17 6.76 7.97 16.41
N ASP A 18 5.64 8.16 15.73
CA ASP A 18 5.37 7.51 14.45
C ASP A 18 6.33 7.99 13.34
N TYR A 19 6.89 9.20 13.46
CA TYR A 19 7.75 9.84 12.48
C TYR A 19 9.25 9.76 12.80
N THR A 20 9.61 9.27 13.98
CA THR A 20 11.02 9.16 14.40
C THR A 20 11.69 7.93 13.78
N SER A 21 13.03 7.93 13.72
CA SER A 21 13.83 6.78 13.24
C SER A 21 13.45 6.25 11.85
N MET A 22 12.94 7.11 10.97
CA MET A 22 12.44 6.70 9.66
C MET A 22 13.53 6.25 8.69
N THR A 23 14.79 6.53 8.99
CA THR A 23 15.95 6.10 8.21
C THR A 23 16.44 4.71 8.62
N ASP A 24 16.07 4.22 9.80
CA ASP A 24 16.41 2.87 10.24
C ASP A 24 15.44 1.85 9.65
N VAL A 25 15.88 1.17 8.60
CA VAL A 25 15.06 0.20 7.85
C VAL A 25 14.65 -1.00 8.71
N HIS A 26 15.54 -1.50 9.58
CA HIS A 26 15.25 -2.66 10.43
C HIS A 26 14.22 -2.31 11.51
N LEU A 27 14.46 -1.21 12.19
CA LEU A 27 13.55 -0.73 13.23
C LEU A 27 12.16 -0.41 12.66
N ARG A 28 12.10 0.22 11.49
CA ARG A 28 10.82 0.58 10.86
C ARG A 28 10.00 -0.62 10.38
N LYS A 29 10.65 -1.67 9.88
CA LYS A 29 9.95 -2.89 9.46
C LYS A 29 9.16 -3.54 10.61
N SER A 30 9.75 -3.62 11.80
CA SER A 30 9.06 -4.16 12.97
C SER A 30 8.05 -3.17 13.55
N LEU A 31 8.44 -1.92 13.77
CA LEU A 31 7.58 -0.91 14.40
C LEU A 31 6.30 -0.61 13.61
N GLU A 32 6.37 -0.53 12.28
CA GLU A 32 5.19 -0.26 11.46
C GLU A 32 4.16 -1.38 11.57
N VAL A 33 4.61 -2.64 11.61
CA VAL A 33 3.73 -3.80 11.79
C VAL A 33 3.21 -3.90 13.22
N GLU A 34 4.10 -3.82 14.23
CA GLU A 34 3.76 -3.94 15.65
C GLU A 34 2.80 -2.84 16.11
N ARG A 35 2.99 -1.61 15.63
CA ARG A 35 2.12 -0.47 15.94
C ARG A 35 0.87 -0.39 15.08
N GLY A 36 0.72 -1.28 14.09
CA GLY A 36 -0.42 -1.31 13.18
C GLY A 36 -0.51 -0.05 12.31
N LEU A 37 0.62 0.46 11.81
CA LEU A 37 0.68 1.65 10.97
C LEU A 37 1.49 1.43 9.68
N TYR A 38 1.37 2.36 8.75
CA TYR A 38 2.27 2.53 7.61
C TYR A 38 2.41 4.01 7.26
N MET A 39 3.44 4.34 6.45
CA MET A 39 3.72 5.72 6.06
C MET A 39 3.29 6.01 4.63
N ALA A 40 2.46 7.02 4.45
CA ALA A 40 2.10 7.60 3.15
C ALA A 40 2.86 8.92 2.96
N GLU A 41 3.74 8.96 1.93
CA GLU A 41 4.57 10.13 1.60
C GLU A 41 4.08 10.76 0.31
N SER A 42 3.90 12.06 0.28
CA SER A 42 3.39 12.93 -0.77
C SER A 42 1.87 13.07 -0.83
N THR A 43 1.43 14.24 -1.27
CA THR A 43 0.01 14.57 -1.39
C THR A 43 -0.77 13.54 -2.21
N ASN A 44 -0.24 13.12 -3.38
CA ASN A 44 -0.92 12.15 -4.25
C ASN A 44 -1.09 10.75 -3.61
N VAL A 45 -0.08 10.30 -2.87
CA VAL A 45 -0.15 9.01 -2.17
C VAL A 45 -1.16 9.07 -1.03
N ILE A 46 -1.17 10.18 -0.28
CA ILE A 46 -2.14 10.41 0.80
C ILE A 46 -3.56 10.45 0.26
N ILE A 47 -3.80 11.17 -0.86
CA ILE A 47 -5.11 11.22 -1.52
C ILE A 47 -5.59 9.80 -1.85
N ARG A 48 -4.77 9.00 -2.51
CA ARG A 48 -5.14 7.63 -2.89
C ARG A 48 -5.42 6.73 -1.70
N ALA A 49 -4.69 6.90 -0.61
CA ALA A 49 -4.96 6.17 0.63
C ALA A 49 -6.32 6.57 1.23
N LEU A 50 -6.61 7.88 1.29
CA LEU A 50 -7.89 8.40 1.79
C LEU A 50 -9.07 7.99 0.90
N GLU A 51 -8.92 8.05 -0.43
CA GLU A 51 -9.92 7.60 -1.40
C GLU A 51 -10.22 6.10 -1.30
N ALA A 52 -9.22 5.31 -0.91
CA ALA A 52 -9.38 3.88 -0.63
C ALA A 52 -9.96 3.59 0.76
N GLY A 53 -10.34 4.62 1.53
CA GLY A 53 -10.94 4.47 2.85
C GLY A 53 -9.94 4.22 3.98
N HIS A 54 -8.65 4.43 3.76
CA HIS A 54 -7.65 4.31 4.82
C HIS A 54 -7.71 5.52 5.75
N HIS A 55 -7.51 5.30 7.04
CA HIS A 55 -7.63 6.33 8.07
C HIS A 55 -6.26 6.86 8.49
N PRO A 56 -6.03 8.19 8.44
CA PRO A 56 -4.82 8.78 8.97
C PRO A 56 -4.88 8.84 10.50
N ARG A 57 -3.76 8.53 11.15
CA ARG A 57 -3.55 8.72 12.59
C ARG A 57 -3.06 10.13 12.88
N SER A 58 -2.24 10.67 11.98
CA SER A 58 -1.75 12.05 12.01
C SER A 58 -1.11 12.40 10.67
N LEU A 59 -0.88 13.70 10.45
CA LEU A 59 -0.10 14.21 9.32
C LEU A 59 1.00 15.15 9.83
N ILE A 60 2.11 15.25 9.08
CA ILE A 60 3.18 16.20 9.35
C ILE A 60 3.64 16.86 8.04
N MET A 61 3.80 18.19 8.06
CA MET A 61 4.16 18.95 6.85
C MET A 61 4.77 20.31 7.16
N ALA A 62 5.42 20.90 6.15
CA ALA A 62 5.81 22.29 6.21
C ALA A 62 4.60 23.24 5.96
N PRO A 63 4.61 24.47 6.52
CA PRO A 63 3.48 25.41 6.40
C PRO A 63 3.06 25.67 4.96
N ARG A 64 4.00 25.68 4.02
CA ARG A 64 3.73 25.95 2.59
C ARG A 64 2.82 24.93 1.93
N TRP A 65 2.69 23.71 2.48
CA TRP A 65 1.87 22.64 1.92
C TRP A 65 0.44 22.61 2.47
N LEU A 66 0.18 23.35 3.55
CA LEU A 66 -1.13 23.34 4.18
C LEU A 66 -2.25 23.81 3.25
N PRO A 67 -2.10 24.91 2.47
CA PRO A 67 -3.17 25.35 1.57
C PRO A 67 -3.56 24.33 0.51
N ASP A 68 -2.62 23.51 0.04
CA ASP A 68 -2.88 22.46 -0.96
C ASP A 68 -3.60 21.25 -0.33
N LEU A 69 -3.43 21.04 0.97
CA LEU A 69 -4.00 19.90 1.70
C LEU A 69 -5.32 20.24 2.39
N GLU A 70 -5.58 21.48 2.74
CA GLU A 70 -6.85 21.90 3.40
C GLU A 70 -8.12 21.37 2.70
N PRO A 71 -8.27 21.43 1.36
CA PRO A 71 -9.45 20.90 0.69
C PRO A 71 -9.61 19.39 0.87
N LEU A 72 -8.49 18.67 0.96
CA LEU A 72 -8.47 17.22 1.19
C LEU A 72 -8.81 16.88 2.63
N LEU A 73 -8.26 17.62 3.59
CA LEU A 73 -8.60 17.47 5.00
C LEU A 73 -10.10 17.71 5.23
N GLU A 74 -10.66 18.76 4.62
CA GLU A 74 -12.08 19.05 4.69
C GLU A 74 -12.93 17.92 4.07
N ARG A 75 -12.56 17.44 2.88
CA ARG A 75 -13.28 16.38 2.17
C ARG A 75 -13.28 15.05 2.91
N PHE A 76 -12.14 14.62 3.44
CA PHE A 76 -11.97 13.27 4.00
C PHE A 76 -12.04 13.22 5.52
N LEU A 77 -11.73 14.31 6.22
CA LEU A 77 -11.72 14.38 7.68
C LEU A 77 -12.80 15.33 8.24
N GLY A 78 -13.60 15.92 7.35
CA GLY A 78 -14.73 16.77 7.74
C GLY A 78 -14.34 18.17 8.25
N ALA A 79 -13.05 18.52 8.23
CA ALA A 79 -12.57 19.82 8.68
C ALA A 79 -11.22 20.19 8.03
N LYS A 80 -11.04 21.46 7.66
CA LYS A 80 -9.79 21.98 7.04
C LYS A 80 -8.56 21.83 7.92
N ASP A 81 -8.76 21.81 9.23
CA ASP A 81 -7.70 21.62 10.23
C ASP A 81 -7.45 20.15 10.60
N GLY A 82 -8.08 19.20 9.86
CA GLY A 82 -8.00 17.76 10.11
C GLY A 82 -8.97 17.25 11.17
N GLY A 83 -9.81 18.09 11.79
CA GLY A 83 -10.76 17.68 12.82
C GLY A 83 -10.05 17.05 14.03
N GLU A 84 -10.39 15.81 14.33
CA GLU A 84 -9.77 15.04 15.44
C GLU A 84 -8.37 14.53 15.09
N VAL A 85 -8.03 14.42 13.79
CA VAL A 85 -6.72 13.96 13.34
C VAL A 85 -5.68 15.07 13.53
N PRO A 86 -4.58 14.83 14.25
CA PRO A 86 -3.51 15.80 14.43
C PRO A 86 -2.81 16.10 13.10
N VAL A 87 -2.67 17.38 12.81
CA VAL A 87 -1.90 17.88 11.66
C VAL A 87 -0.75 18.74 12.18
N PHE A 88 0.43 18.17 12.21
CA PHE A 88 1.63 18.81 12.71
C PHE A 88 2.24 19.71 11.64
N ILE A 89 2.44 20.96 11.98
CA ILE A 89 3.03 21.99 11.11
C ILE A 89 4.36 22.43 11.71
N ALA A 90 5.44 22.29 10.93
CA ALA A 90 6.75 22.73 11.39
C ALA A 90 7.62 23.24 10.22
N PRO A 91 8.58 24.16 10.47
CA PRO A 91 9.61 24.49 9.52
C PRO A 91 10.44 23.27 9.10
N GLU A 92 10.95 23.27 7.87
CA GLU A 92 11.72 22.14 7.30
C GLU A 92 12.86 21.62 8.19
N PRO A 93 13.69 22.48 8.85
CA PRO A 93 14.72 21.99 9.73
C PRO A 93 14.20 21.17 10.92
N ILE A 94 13.03 21.53 11.45
CA ILE A 94 12.38 20.78 12.53
C ILE A 94 11.84 19.46 11.98
N LEU A 95 11.19 19.46 10.82
CA LEU A 95 10.71 18.24 10.16
C LEU A 95 11.85 17.26 9.91
N GLU A 96 12.97 17.74 9.40
CA GLU A 96 14.15 16.93 9.14
C GLU A 96 14.76 16.35 10.42
N SER A 97 14.77 17.10 11.52
CA SER A 97 15.22 16.59 12.83
C SER A 97 14.34 15.47 13.37
N ILE A 98 13.02 15.49 13.08
CA ILE A 98 12.07 14.44 13.49
C ILE A 98 12.22 13.21 12.60
N THR A 99 12.16 13.40 11.27
CA THR A 99 12.08 12.29 10.30
C THR A 99 13.43 11.68 9.95
N GLY A 100 14.51 12.45 10.12
CA GLY A 100 15.87 12.09 9.71
C GLY A 100 16.13 12.25 8.22
N PHE A 101 15.21 12.87 7.47
CA PHE A 101 15.38 13.18 6.04
C PHE A 101 14.55 14.38 5.62
N HIS A 102 14.93 14.99 4.50
CA HIS A 102 14.24 16.15 3.97
C HIS A 102 12.93 15.77 3.27
N LEU A 103 11.80 16.35 3.70
CA LEU A 103 10.48 16.19 3.08
C LEU A 103 10.34 17.10 1.85
N HIS A 104 10.63 16.57 0.68
CA HIS A 104 10.67 17.35 -0.55
C HIS A 104 9.30 17.70 -1.14
N ARG A 105 8.24 16.93 -0.86
CA ARG A 105 6.94 17.08 -1.54
C ARG A 105 5.76 16.78 -0.62
N GLY A 106 4.96 17.81 -0.37
CA GLY A 106 3.69 17.65 0.33
C GLY A 106 3.83 17.34 1.80
N ALA A 107 3.13 16.30 2.23
CA ALA A 107 3.05 15.85 3.61
C ALA A 107 3.52 14.39 3.75
N LEU A 108 3.78 14.02 4.99
CA LEU A 108 3.92 12.64 5.43
C LEU A 108 2.76 12.33 6.36
N ALA A 109 2.07 11.21 6.15
CA ALA A 109 0.98 10.77 6.99
C ALA A 109 1.31 9.42 7.64
N SER A 110 1.10 9.33 8.95
CA SER A 110 0.99 8.07 9.65
C SER A 110 -0.43 7.54 9.46
N MET A 111 -0.56 6.39 8.81
CA MET A 111 -1.84 5.81 8.44
C MET A 111 -2.10 4.54 9.27
N GLN A 112 -3.35 4.34 9.67
CA GLN A 112 -3.76 3.09 10.28
C GLN A 112 -3.65 1.95 9.26
N ARG A 113 -3.00 0.86 9.63
CA ARG A 113 -2.90 -0.33 8.80
C ARG A 113 -4.27 -1.01 8.72
N PRO A 114 -4.81 -1.29 7.51
CA PRO A 114 -6.08 -2.01 7.39
C PRO A 114 -5.92 -3.47 7.83
N VAL A 115 -7.01 -4.05 8.29
CA VAL A 115 -7.14 -5.50 8.41
C VAL A 115 -7.35 -6.06 7.00
N LEU A 116 -6.46 -6.94 6.56
CA LEU A 116 -6.58 -7.55 5.25
C LEU A 116 -7.69 -8.63 5.27
N PRO A 117 -8.46 -8.76 4.17
CA PRO A 117 -9.43 -9.85 4.04
C PRO A 117 -8.71 -11.20 3.97
N SER A 118 -9.41 -12.28 4.30
CA SER A 118 -8.94 -13.62 3.95
C SER A 118 -8.87 -13.80 2.41
N VAL A 119 -8.13 -14.79 1.94
CA VAL A 119 -8.09 -15.11 0.49
C VAL A 119 -9.50 -15.40 -0.02
N ALA A 120 -10.29 -16.19 0.71
CA ALA A 120 -11.65 -16.54 0.32
C ALA A 120 -12.58 -15.30 0.24
N ASP A 121 -12.48 -14.38 1.23
CA ASP A 121 -13.26 -13.15 1.22
C ASP A 121 -12.86 -12.23 0.06
N LEU A 122 -11.56 -12.12 -0.21
CA LEU A 122 -11.06 -11.34 -1.35
C LEU A 122 -11.60 -11.91 -2.67
N LEU A 123 -11.45 -13.23 -2.91
CA LEU A 123 -11.92 -13.88 -4.12
C LEU A 123 -13.45 -13.72 -4.30
N SER A 124 -14.20 -13.86 -3.22
CA SER A 124 -15.65 -13.66 -3.23
C SER A 124 -16.04 -12.22 -3.57
N SER A 125 -15.27 -11.24 -3.12
CA SER A 125 -15.52 -9.82 -3.39
C SER A 125 -15.31 -9.41 -4.85
N LEU A 126 -14.56 -10.21 -5.63
CA LEU A 126 -14.30 -9.90 -7.04
C LEU A 126 -15.55 -10.09 -7.92
N GLY A 127 -16.55 -10.84 -7.44
CA GLY A 127 -17.78 -11.10 -8.18
C GLY A 127 -17.60 -12.08 -9.34
N ASP A 128 -18.60 -12.13 -10.22
CA ASP A 128 -18.66 -13.04 -11.37
C ASP A 128 -17.88 -12.50 -12.58
N GLY A 129 -17.75 -13.35 -13.59
CA GLY A 129 -17.10 -13.05 -14.87
C GLY A 129 -15.59 -13.24 -14.87
N PRO A 130 -14.91 -12.82 -15.96
CA PRO A 130 -13.48 -13.05 -16.14
C PRO A 130 -12.67 -12.26 -15.11
N LYS A 131 -11.67 -12.91 -14.54
CA LYS A 131 -10.79 -12.32 -13.51
C LYS A 131 -9.33 -12.60 -13.81
N ARG A 132 -8.49 -11.63 -13.51
CA ARG A 132 -7.03 -11.75 -13.58
C ARG A 132 -6.43 -11.34 -12.24
N ILE A 133 -5.75 -12.27 -11.61
CA ILE A 133 -5.06 -12.07 -10.34
C ILE A 133 -3.55 -12.15 -10.60
N LEU A 134 -2.78 -11.31 -9.97
CA LEU A 134 -1.33 -11.40 -9.97
C LEU A 134 -0.87 -11.98 -8.64
N ILE A 135 -0.08 -13.05 -8.68
CA ILE A 135 0.56 -13.63 -7.49
C ILE A 135 2.02 -13.18 -7.47
N LEU A 136 2.44 -12.54 -6.39
CA LEU A 136 3.83 -12.16 -6.15
C LEU A 136 4.47 -13.22 -5.27
N GLU A 137 5.32 -14.05 -5.89
CA GLU A 137 6.02 -15.11 -5.18
C GLU A 137 7.40 -14.62 -4.72
N ASN A 138 7.60 -14.58 -3.41
CA ASN A 138 8.88 -14.32 -2.75
C ASN A 138 9.64 -13.07 -3.24
N LEU A 139 8.92 -12.02 -3.61
CA LEU A 139 9.53 -10.72 -3.93
C LEU A 139 9.97 -10.03 -2.65
N VAL A 140 11.24 -10.15 -2.31
CA VAL A 140 11.81 -9.60 -1.07
C VAL A 140 12.20 -8.12 -1.17
N ASP A 141 12.33 -7.56 -2.37
CA ASP A 141 12.63 -6.14 -2.59
C ASP A 141 11.34 -5.31 -2.66
N HIS A 142 11.22 -4.34 -1.78
CA HIS A 142 10.07 -3.44 -1.71
C HIS A 142 9.87 -2.61 -2.99
N THR A 143 10.94 -2.34 -3.75
CA THR A 143 10.86 -1.64 -5.03
C THR A 143 10.14 -2.50 -6.05
N ASN A 144 10.49 -3.79 -6.11
CA ASN A 144 9.85 -4.75 -7.03
C ASN A 144 8.39 -4.97 -6.68
N VAL A 145 8.06 -5.09 -5.38
CA VAL A 145 6.66 -5.17 -4.94
C VAL A 145 5.89 -3.93 -5.38
N GLY A 146 6.41 -2.73 -5.12
CA GLY A 146 5.77 -1.48 -5.54
C GLY A 146 5.59 -1.37 -7.06
N ALA A 147 6.60 -1.77 -7.84
CA ALA A 147 6.55 -1.80 -9.30
C ALA A 147 5.49 -2.79 -9.82
N ALA A 148 5.40 -3.97 -9.21
CA ALA A 148 4.40 -4.98 -9.55
C ALA A 148 2.97 -4.47 -9.33
N PHE A 149 2.68 -3.84 -8.18
CA PHE A 149 1.38 -3.19 -7.93
C PHE A 149 1.06 -2.09 -8.95
N ARG A 150 2.05 -1.29 -9.33
CA ARG A 150 1.87 -0.27 -10.35
C ARG A 150 1.53 -0.87 -11.72
N SER A 151 2.20 -1.96 -12.10
CA SER A 151 1.93 -2.69 -13.33
C SER A 151 0.57 -3.39 -13.29
N ALA A 152 0.22 -4.03 -12.18
CA ALA A 152 -1.07 -4.68 -11.97
C ALA A 152 -2.23 -3.68 -12.15
N ALA A 153 -2.13 -2.49 -11.53
CA ALA A 153 -3.12 -1.43 -11.70
C ALA A 153 -3.23 -0.95 -13.17
N ALA A 154 -2.09 -0.76 -13.85
CA ALA A 154 -2.06 -0.29 -15.23
C ALA A 154 -2.63 -1.31 -16.22
N LEU A 155 -2.44 -2.61 -15.95
CA LEU A 155 -2.93 -3.72 -16.78
C LEU A 155 -4.34 -4.20 -16.39
N GLY A 156 -4.95 -3.59 -15.37
CA GLY A 156 -6.30 -3.92 -14.92
C GLY A 156 -6.38 -5.30 -14.26
N ALA A 157 -5.40 -5.67 -13.45
CA ALA A 157 -5.54 -6.85 -12.60
C ALA A 157 -6.64 -6.61 -11.56
N ASP A 158 -7.49 -7.62 -11.33
CA ASP A 158 -8.60 -7.55 -10.39
C ASP A 158 -8.14 -7.64 -8.94
N ALA A 159 -7.05 -8.36 -8.68
CA ALA A 159 -6.43 -8.45 -7.36
C ALA A 159 -4.93 -8.78 -7.45
N VAL A 160 -4.25 -8.60 -6.31
CA VAL A 160 -2.87 -9.06 -6.10
C VAL A 160 -2.84 -9.93 -4.86
N LEU A 161 -2.21 -11.10 -4.96
CA LEU A 161 -1.90 -11.96 -3.83
C LEU A 161 -0.39 -11.94 -3.57
N VAL A 162 0.02 -11.84 -2.33
CA VAL A 162 1.44 -11.86 -1.96
C VAL A 162 1.75 -13.08 -1.10
N THR A 163 2.78 -13.83 -1.43
CA THR A 163 3.17 -15.00 -0.62
C THR A 163 3.73 -14.57 0.75
N PRO A 164 3.80 -15.47 1.73
CA PRO A 164 4.26 -15.14 3.09
C PRO A 164 5.63 -14.47 3.13
N GLU A 165 6.55 -14.88 2.27
CA GLU A 165 7.93 -14.37 2.23
C GLU A 165 8.08 -13.05 1.44
N CYS A 166 7.03 -12.56 0.80
CA CYS A 166 7.07 -11.28 0.10
C CYS A 166 7.29 -10.11 1.06
N ALA A 167 8.06 -9.14 0.61
CA ALA A 167 8.17 -7.85 1.27
C ALA A 167 6.80 -7.19 1.42
N ASP A 168 6.65 -6.39 2.46
CA ASP A 168 5.39 -5.75 2.80
C ASP A 168 4.98 -4.70 1.76
N PRO A 169 3.79 -4.85 1.12
CA PRO A 169 3.27 -3.85 0.18
C PRO A 169 3.00 -2.48 0.81
N LEU A 170 2.71 -2.43 2.11
CA LEU A 170 2.47 -1.18 2.83
C LEU A 170 3.75 -0.56 3.40
N TYR A 171 4.91 -1.19 3.25
CA TYR A 171 6.15 -0.54 3.63
C TYR A 171 6.38 0.72 2.79
N ARG A 172 6.83 1.81 3.43
CA ARG A 172 6.99 3.14 2.81
C ARG A 172 7.57 3.12 1.39
N ARG A 173 8.61 2.30 1.13
CA ARG A 173 9.25 2.22 -0.19
C ARG A 173 8.31 1.62 -1.23
N SER A 174 7.59 0.54 -0.91
CA SER A 174 6.60 -0.08 -1.80
C SER A 174 5.47 0.88 -2.13
N VAL A 175 4.91 1.54 -1.11
CA VAL A 175 3.88 2.57 -1.26
C VAL A 175 4.33 3.70 -2.18
N ARG A 176 5.55 4.20 -2.00
CA ARG A 176 6.11 5.28 -2.81
C ARG A 176 6.36 4.87 -4.25
N VAL A 177 6.96 3.69 -4.48
CA VAL A 177 7.25 3.17 -5.83
C VAL A 177 5.98 2.85 -6.59
N SER A 178 4.98 2.28 -5.92
CA SER A 178 3.66 2.06 -6.50
C SER A 178 2.92 3.35 -6.81
N MET A 179 3.40 4.50 -6.32
CA MET A 179 2.69 5.78 -6.37
C MET A 179 1.28 5.70 -5.73
N GLY A 180 1.10 4.80 -4.76
CA GLY A 180 -0.18 4.57 -4.07
C GLY A 180 -1.15 3.65 -4.82
N THR A 181 -0.76 3.00 -5.93
CA THR A 181 -1.64 2.01 -6.59
C THR A 181 -1.87 0.78 -5.71
N VAL A 182 -1.02 0.54 -4.71
CA VAL A 182 -1.24 -0.49 -3.67
C VAL A 182 -2.55 -0.29 -2.92
N PHE A 183 -3.14 0.89 -2.94
CA PHE A 183 -4.45 1.19 -2.35
C PHE A 183 -5.61 1.03 -3.34
N GLN A 184 -5.32 0.95 -4.63
CA GLN A 184 -6.31 0.92 -5.70
C GLN A 184 -6.63 -0.50 -6.19
N VAL A 185 -5.66 -1.41 -6.10
CA VAL A 185 -5.85 -2.82 -6.46
C VAL A 185 -6.08 -3.62 -5.18
N PRO A 186 -7.21 -4.32 -5.03
CA PRO A 186 -7.47 -5.19 -3.89
C PRO A 186 -6.34 -6.21 -3.73
N TRP A 187 -5.92 -6.46 -2.51
CA TRP A 187 -4.87 -7.44 -2.27
C TRP A 187 -4.96 -8.07 -0.88
N THR A 188 -4.39 -9.26 -0.75
CA THR A 188 -4.18 -9.90 0.55
C THR A 188 -2.91 -10.74 0.54
N ARG A 189 -2.53 -11.24 1.72
CA ARG A 189 -1.39 -12.16 1.89
C ARG A 189 -1.90 -13.59 1.98
N LEU A 190 -1.28 -14.49 1.22
CA LEU A 190 -1.45 -15.92 1.32
C LEU A 190 -0.91 -16.40 2.67
N GLU A 191 -1.55 -17.37 3.27
CA GLU A 191 -1.11 -17.95 4.55
C GLU A 191 -0.10 -19.09 4.34
N SER A 192 -0.28 -19.84 3.25
CA SER A 192 0.55 -20.99 2.90
C SER A 192 0.87 -21.01 1.41
N TRP A 193 2.15 -21.13 1.07
CA TRP A 193 2.56 -21.25 -0.32
C TRP A 193 3.52 -22.44 -0.49
N PRO A 194 3.26 -23.36 -1.43
CA PRO A 194 2.23 -23.35 -2.49
C PRO A 194 0.84 -23.91 -2.07
N GLY A 195 0.58 -24.13 -0.78
CA GLY A 195 -0.65 -24.74 -0.28
C GLY A 195 -1.93 -24.04 -0.77
N ASP A 196 -1.94 -22.72 -0.84
CA ASP A 196 -3.11 -21.94 -1.25
C ASP A 196 -3.44 -21.99 -2.75
N ILE A 197 -2.61 -22.68 -3.57
CA ILE A 197 -2.93 -22.93 -4.98
C ILE A 197 -4.26 -23.69 -5.10
N ALA A 198 -4.49 -24.67 -4.23
CA ALA A 198 -5.74 -25.42 -4.23
C ALA A 198 -6.96 -24.52 -4.01
N THR A 199 -6.86 -23.55 -3.10
CA THR A 199 -7.94 -22.57 -2.85
C THR A 199 -8.28 -21.75 -4.10
N LEU A 200 -7.26 -21.36 -4.88
CA LEU A 200 -7.46 -20.65 -6.15
C LEU A 200 -8.10 -21.55 -7.20
N GLN A 201 -7.66 -22.78 -7.32
CA GLN A 201 -8.21 -23.76 -8.25
C GLN A 201 -9.67 -24.10 -7.92
N ASP A 202 -10.01 -24.28 -6.65
CA ASP A 202 -11.38 -24.51 -6.17
C ASP A 202 -12.28 -23.29 -6.45
N ALA A 203 -11.71 -22.08 -6.49
CA ALA A 203 -12.41 -20.86 -6.91
C ALA A 203 -12.46 -20.68 -8.46
N GLY A 204 -12.04 -21.69 -9.23
CA GLY A 204 -12.11 -21.74 -10.69
C GLY A 204 -10.95 -21.04 -11.40
N PHE A 205 -9.87 -20.68 -10.72
CA PHE A 205 -8.71 -20.06 -11.37
C PHE A 205 -7.80 -21.11 -12.04
N THR A 206 -7.40 -20.83 -13.27
CA THR A 206 -6.22 -21.46 -13.89
C THR A 206 -5.00 -20.75 -13.32
N VAL A 207 -4.13 -21.49 -12.63
CA VAL A 207 -2.90 -20.95 -12.05
C VAL A 207 -1.75 -21.20 -13.02
N ALA A 208 -1.03 -20.14 -13.40
CA ALA A 208 0.10 -20.19 -14.30
C ALA A 208 1.34 -19.55 -13.68
N SER A 209 2.50 -20.16 -13.91
CA SER A 209 3.78 -19.62 -13.46
C SER A 209 4.56 -19.01 -14.62
N LEU A 210 5.12 -17.82 -14.44
CA LEU A 210 6.10 -17.23 -15.34
C LEU A 210 7.47 -17.80 -15.00
N ALA A 211 7.80 -18.95 -15.59
CA ALA A 211 9.02 -19.67 -15.31
C ALA A 211 9.78 -20.01 -16.60
N LEU A 212 11.08 -20.26 -16.46
CA LEU A 212 11.91 -20.77 -17.54
C LEU A 212 12.12 -22.29 -17.30
N SER A 213 11.37 -23.11 -18.06
CA SER A 213 11.48 -24.56 -18.02
C SER A 213 11.34 -25.12 -19.44
N ASP A 214 11.81 -26.36 -19.64
CA ASP A 214 11.80 -27.00 -20.98
C ASP A 214 10.38 -27.28 -21.48
N ASP A 215 9.40 -27.34 -20.59
CA ASP A 215 7.97 -27.55 -20.85
C ASP A 215 7.15 -26.25 -20.88
N SER A 216 7.81 -25.08 -20.82
CA SER A 216 7.13 -23.79 -20.91
C SER A 216 6.50 -23.61 -22.30
N VAL A 217 5.29 -23.07 -22.31
CA VAL A 217 4.58 -22.68 -23.54
C VAL A 217 4.74 -21.18 -23.80
N SER A 218 4.60 -20.76 -25.05
CA SER A 218 4.61 -19.32 -25.36
C SER A 218 3.39 -18.62 -24.77
N LEU A 219 3.48 -17.31 -24.51
CA LEU A 219 2.35 -16.53 -24.04
C LEU A 219 1.16 -16.57 -25.01
N ASP A 220 1.43 -16.59 -26.33
CA ASP A 220 0.40 -16.65 -27.36
C ASP A 220 -0.35 -18.01 -27.34
N ASP A 221 0.39 -19.11 -27.20
CA ASP A 221 -0.20 -20.44 -27.05
C ASP A 221 -0.99 -20.54 -25.75
N PHE A 222 -0.44 -20.05 -24.66
CA PHE A 222 -1.11 -20.01 -23.35
C PHE A 222 -2.41 -19.19 -23.41
N ALA A 223 -2.36 -17.99 -23.99
CA ALA A 223 -3.54 -17.14 -24.15
C ALA A 223 -4.64 -17.77 -25.02
N SER A 224 -4.28 -18.73 -25.88
CA SER A 224 -5.23 -19.45 -26.74
C SER A 224 -5.92 -20.63 -26.06
N LEU A 225 -5.58 -20.96 -24.81
CA LEU A 225 -6.18 -22.07 -24.08
C LEU A 225 -7.70 -21.85 -23.90
N PRO A 226 -8.55 -22.87 -24.14
CA PRO A 226 -10.00 -22.75 -23.99
C PRO A 226 -10.45 -22.26 -22.60
N ALA A 227 -9.72 -22.65 -21.54
CA ALA A 227 -9.99 -22.23 -20.18
C ALA A 227 -9.87 -20.71 -19.98
N LEU A 228 -9.13 -20.00 -20.85
CA LEU A 228 -8.88 -18.55 -20.77
C LEU A 228 -9.72 -17.73 -21.78
N GLN A 229 -10.60 -18.38 -22.57
CA GLN A 229 -11.37 -17.75 -23.64
C GLN A 229 -12.85 -17.54 -23.30
N GLY A 230 -13.32 -18.03 -22.16
CA GLY A 230 -14.74 -17.98 -21.79
C GLY A 230 -15.14 -16.69 -21.05
N PRO A 231 -16.46 -16.44 -20.94
CA PRO A 231 -16.98 -15.32 -20.16
C PRO A 231 -16.68 -15.41 -18.66
N ASP A 232 -16.31 -16.61 -18.19
CA ASP A 232 -15.98 -16.88 -16.79
C ASP A 232 -14.48 -17.26 -16.61
N ALA A 233 -13.64 -16.88 -17.58
CA ALA A 233 -12.21 -17.18 -17.55
C ALA A 233 -11.54 -16.53 -16.33
N ARG A 234 -10.87 -17.34 -15.50
CA ARG A 234 -10.16 -16.88 -14.30
C ARG A 234 -8.71 -17.32 -14.37
N LEU A 235 -7.80 -16.34 -14.27
CA LEU A 235 -6.35 -16.55 -14.33
C LEU A 235 -5.67 -15.97 -13.09
N ALA A 236 -4.78 -16.76 -12.47
CA ALA A 236 -3.92 -16.35 -11.39
C ALA A 236 -2.45 -16.73 -11.66
#